data_f92da0e3dff02ec0eeceeebe9f149c4e
#
_entry.id   f92da0e3dff02ec0eeceeebe9f149c4e
#
_cell.length_a   1.000
_cell.length_b   1.000
_cell.length_c   1.000
_cell.angle_alpha   90.00
_cell.angle_beta   90.00
_cell.angle_gamma   90.00
#
_symmetry.space_group_name_H-M   'P 1'
#
loop_
_entity.id
_entity.type
_entity.pdbx_description
1 polymer ?
#
loop_
_entity_poly.entity_id
_entity_poly.type
_entity_poly.pdbx_seq_one_letter_code
_entity_poly.pdbx_strand_id
1 'polypeptide(L)'
;MKTSTSGAPYLRENSSLNSLTGFNNTSVGGFSNHVSGTRNTSKYSAAVDCSGAANTVSNSRDTYVNGKYNMLDGVAYSIVVGTWNIVKGNKTKDQMAKYNAVFGDQNDVLNYDGCLVAGSWNNATADYQTVIGFNAKSTYKSSENASILFNIGNGHEEDGTLTQNSAMQVDFSGNVYAGGAYKTNGADYAEYFEWLDGNTKNQDRVGLFVTLDGDKIKLANKGDYILGVISANPSIVGNSAELDWHDKYKTDVYGRLIYDESHNPIVSENYNDTLEYVPRGARKEYSKVGLLGQLVVQDDGTCKINGYCTASANGVATKSDSGYRVIKRIDKTHIKIILK
;
A
#
# COMPACT_ATOMS: atom_id res chain seq x y z
N MET A 1 -18.62 45.42 8.33
CA MET A 1 -19.40 45.13 9.53
C MET A 1 -18.47 44.83 10.69
N LYS A 2 -18.46 45.65 11.71
CA LYS A 2 -17.66 45.41 12.92
C LYS A 2 -18.47 44.51 13.84
N THR A 3 -17.95 43.31 14.11
CA THR A 3 -18.41 42.55 15.27
C THR A 3 -17.21 42.45 16.22
N SER A 4 -17.22 43.35 17.19
CA SER A 4 -16.31 43.34 18.32
C SER A 4 -17.04 42.78 19.52
N THR A 5 -16.55 41.70 20.09
CA THR A 5 -16.81 41.37 21.48
C THR A 5 -15.51 41.33 22.24
N SER A 6 -15.36 42.33 23.11
CA SER A 6 -14.44 42.52 24.25
C SER A 6 -12.94 42.11 24.12
N GLY A 7 -12.08 43.13 24.05
CA GLY A 7 -10.76 43.16 24.63
C GLY A 7 -9.61 42.71 23.82
N ALA A 8 -9.00 43.58 23.08
CA ALA A 8 -7.67 43.80 22.57
C ALA A 8 -7.66 44.18 21.07
N PRO A 9 -6.69 44.96 20.60
CA PRO A 9 -6.73 45.54 19.26
C PRO A 9 -6.53 44.51 18.19
N TYR A 10 -7.51 44.44 17.28
CA TYR A 10 -7.41 43.70 16.03
C TYR A 10 -6.69 44.57 14.99
N LEU A 11 -5.56 44.11 14.48
CA LEU A 11 -4.89 44.76 13.36
C LEU A 11 -5.49 44.28 12.03
N ARG A 12 -6.12 45.18 11.31
CA ARG A 12 -6.61 44.97 9.93
C ARG A 12 -5.93 46.00 9.02
N GLU A 13 -4.87 45.59 8.37
CA GLU A 13 -4.25 46.41 7.32
C GLU A 13 -4.57 45.80 5.96
N ASN A 14 -5.17 46.59 5.05
CA ASN A 14 -5.48 46.24 3.66
C ASN A 14 -6.21 44.91 3.46
N SER A 15 -7.18 44.58 4.32
CA SER A 15 -7.91 43.32 4.25
C SER A 15 -9.42 43.58 4.17
N SER A 16 -10.12 42.82 3.32
CA SER A 16 -11.58 42.85 3.16
C SER A 16 -12.23 41.53 3.55
N LEU A 17 -13.45 41.61 4.09
CA LEU A 17 -14.25 40.45 4.47
C LEU A 17 -13.64 39.48 5.49
N ASN A 18 -12.63 39.89 6.25
CA ASN A 18 -12.05 39.05 7.29
C ASN A 18 -12.91 39.07 8.56
N SER A 19 -13.13 37.90 9.16
CA SER A 19 -13.78 37.71 10.46
C SER A 19 -12.76 37.32 11.51
N LEU A 20 -12.70 38.07 12.61
CA LEU A 20 -11.81 37.81 13.73
C LEU A 20 -12.64 37.67 15.01
N THR A 21 -12.53 36.51 15.68
CA THR A 21 -13.21 36.25 16.94
C THR A 21 -12.27 35.71 18.00
N GLY A 22 -12.51 36.03 19.28
CA GLY A 22 -11.63 35.60 20.38
C GLY A 22 -10.58 36.62 20.77
N PHE A 23 -9.41 36.17 21.21
CA PHE A 23 -8.41 37.02 21.85
C PHE A 23 -7.07 37.10 21.08
N ASN A 24 -6.58 38.30 20.81
CA ASN A 24 -5.28 38.57 20.15
C ASN A 24 -5.12 37.88 18.77
N ASN A 25 -6.19 37.71 18.01
CA ASN A 25 -6.09 37.21 16.64
C ASN A 25 -5.72 38.32 15.67
N THR A 26 -4.94 37.98 14.64
CA THR A 26 -4.46 38.93 13.63
C THR A 26 -4.80 38.45 12.21
N SER A 27 -5.27 39.35 11.35
CA SER A 27 -5.36 39.13 9.90
C SER A 27 -4.85 40.37 9.18
N VAL A 28 -3.82 40.21 8.35
CA VAL A 28 -3.15 41.29 7.61
C VAL A 28 -3.00 40.93 6.15
N GLY A 29 -3.37 41.86 5.25
CA GLY A 29 -3.08 41.76 3.83
C GLY A 29 -3.78 40.59 3.10
N GLY A 30 -5.00 40.27 3.47
CA GLY A 30 -5.74 39.16 2.84
C GLY A 30 -7.24 39.41 2.80
N PHE A 31 -8.02 38.48 2.24
CA PHE A 31 -9.48 38.58 2.18
C PHE A 31 -10.18 37.25 2.49
N SER A 32 -11.43 37.36 2.96
CA SER A 32 -12.30 36.22 3.31
C SER A 32 -11.70 35.21 4.30
N ASN A 33 -10.85 35.69 5.23
CA ASN A 33 -10.31 34.83 6.26
C ASN A 33 -11.21 34.80 7.49
N HIS A 34 -11.44 33.62 8.03
CA HIS A 34 -12.03 33.42 9.35
C HIS A 34 -10.94 33.01 10.34
N VAL A 35 -10.68 33.83 11.34
CA VAL A 35 -9.63 33.55 12.35
C VAL A 35 -10.25 33.63 13.74
N SER A 36 -10.27 32.51 14.45
CA SER A 36 -10.95 32.37 15.73
C SER A 36 -10.08 31.76 16.83
N GLY A 37 -10.42 32.01 18.08
CA GLY A 37 -9.65 31.48 19.22
C GLY A 37 -8.65 32.48 19.80
N THR A 38 -7.39 32.04 20.02
CA THR A 38 -6.40 32.87 20.75
C THR A 38 -5.06 32.93 20.03
N ARG A 39 -4.56 34.16 19.78
CA ARG A 39 -3.24 34.42 19.20
C ARG A 39 -3.00 33.78 17.83
N ASN A 40 -4.03 33.52 17.03
CA ASN A 40 -3.88 33.04 15.68
C ASN A 40 -3.52 34.18 14.73
N THR A 41 -2.71 33.89 13.74
CA THR A 41 -2.24 34.87 12.76
C THR A 41 -2.49 34.37 11.32
N SER A 42 -3.18 35.22 10.52
CA SER A 42 -3.30 35.04 9.07
C SER A 42 -2.67 36.24 8.35
N LYS A 43 -1.67 35.99 7.49
CA LYS A 43 -0.96 37.06 6.75
C LYS A 43 -0.95 36.76 5.26
N TYR A 44 -1.31 37.78 4.43
CA TYR A 44 -1.28 37.69 2.98
C TYR A 44 -1.99 36.43 2.43
N SER A 45 -3.11 36.05 3.07
CA SER A 45 -3.79 34.77 2.83
C SER A 45 -5.25 35.03 2.43
N ALA A 46 -5.85 34.10 1.72
CA ALA A 46 -7.23 34.20 1.24
C ALA A 46 -8.03 32.92 1.52
N ALA A 47 -9.30 33.09 1.91
CA ALA A 47 -10.20 31.99 2.20
C ALA A 47 -9.61 30.96 3.20
N VAL A 48 -9.01 31.46 4.27
CA VAL A 48 -8.42 30.66 5.34
C VAL A 48 -9.39 30.59 6.52
N ASP A 49 -9.68 29.37 6.97
CA ASP A 49 -10.31 29.13 8.28
C ASP A 49 -9.24 28.65 9.27
N CYS A 50 -8.91 29.50 10.21
CA CYS A 50 -7.87 29.26 11.21
C CYS A 50 -8.44 29.38 12.62
N SER A 51 -8.48 28.27 13.34
CA SER A 51 -9.05 28.21 14.69
C SER A 51 -8.12 27.56 15.71
N GLY A 52 -8.37 27.83 16.99
CA GLY A 52 -7.57 27.29 18.08
C GLY A 52 -6.61 28.29 18.71
N ALA A 53 -5.32 27.92 18.88
CA ALA A 53 -4.38 28.79 19.57
C ALA A 53 -2.98 28.87 18.91
N ALA A 54 -2.51 30.10 18.72
CA ALA A 54 -1.17 30.40 18.25
C ALA A 54 -0.79 29.73 16.90
N ASN A 55 -1.78 29.49 16.04
CA ASN A 55 -1.53 29.03 14.68
C ASN A 55 -1.07 30.19 13.79
N THR A 56 -0.17 29.94 12.87
CA THR A 56 0.32 30.93 11.91
C THR A 56 0.07 30.43 10.48
N VAL A 57 -0.66 31.22 9.70
CA VAL A 57 -0.94 30.97 8.29
C VAL A 57 -0.45 32.16 7.49
N SER A 58 0.45 31.96 6.54
CA SER A 58 0.97 33.04 5.69
C SER A 58 1.02 32.60 4.23
N ASN A 59 0.81 33.59 3.31
CA ASN A 59 0.89 33.36 1.86
C ASN A 59 0.07 32.15 1.37
N SER A 60 -1.07 31.86 2.02
CA SER A 60 -1.83 30.63 1.84
C SER A 60 -3.26 30.91 1.41
N ARG A 61 -3.94 29.95 0.79
CA ARG A 61 -5.33 30.09 0.35
C ARG A 61 -6.10 28.78 0.44
N ASP A 62 -7.41 28.92 0.62
CA ASP A 62 -8.34 27.78 0.64
C ASP A 62 -7.88 26.68 1.61
N THR A 63 -7.50 27.09 2.83
CA THR A 63 -6.95 26.16 3.84
C THR A 63 -7.77 26.17 5.12
N TYR A 64 -7.84 24.99 5.74
CA TYR A 64 -8.43 24.80 7.07
C TYR A 64 -7.35 24.45 8.08
N VAL A 65 -7.27 25.19 9.20
CA VAL A 65 -6.30 24.96 10.27
C VAL A 65 -7.00 24.96 11.61
N ASN A 66 -6.86 23.88 12.34
CA ASN A 66 -7.42 23.78 13.69
C ASN A 66 -6.41 23.18 14.67
N GLY A 67 -6.29 23.74 15.85
CA GLY A 67 -5.43 23.23 16.90
C GLY A 67 -4.48 24.26 17.48
N LYS A 68 -3.20 23.90 17.73
CA LYS A 68 -2.25 24.79 18.39
C LYS A 68 -0.91 24.78 17.69
N TYR A 69 -0.29 25.98 17.59
CA TYR A 69 1.08 26.14 17.09
C TYR A 69 1.34 25.57 15.70
N ASN A 70 0.32 25.35 14.88
CA ASN A 70 0.53 24.92 13.50
C ASN A 70 1.06 26.07 12.66
N MET A 71 1.99 25.78 11.74
CA MET A 71 2.61 26.78 10.87
C MET A 71 2.41 26.41 9.40
N LEU A 72 1.71 27.26 8.65
CA LEU A 72 1.50 27.12 7.21
C LEU A 72 2.09 28.33 6.49
N ASP A 73 2.85 28.09 5.43
CA ASP A 73 3.40 29.17 4.60
C ASP A 73 3.47 28.75 3.13
N GLY A 74 2.75 29.46 2.25
CA GLY A 74 2.67 29.10 0.84
C GLY A 74 1.88 27.80 0.61
N VAL A 75 0.72 27.64 1.26
CA VAL A 75 -0.09 26.42 1.22
C VAL A 75 -1.45 26.69 0.57
N ALA A 76 -1.96 25.76 -0.23
CA ALA A 76 -3.29 25.85 -0.81
C ALA A 76 -4.07 24.54 -0.73
N TYR A 77 -5.41 24.65 -0.65
CA TYR A 77 -6.35 23.52 -0.69
C TYR A 77 -6.01 22.40 0.30
N SER A 78 -5.61 22.77 1.51
CA SER A 78 -5.05 21.82 2.49
C SER A 78 -5.78 21.89 3.83
N ILE A 79 -5.71 20.79 4.57
CA ILE A 79 -6.27 20.67 5.92
C ILE A 79 -5.16 20.32 6.89
N VAL A 80 -5.03 21.08 8.00
CA VAL A 80 -4.06 20.83 9.06
C VAL A 80 -4.75 20.88 10.41
N VAL A 81 -4.76 19.76 11.12
CA VAL A 81 -5.44 19.64 12.42
C VAL A 81 -4.47 19.00 13.44
N GLY A 82 -4.31 19.67 14.57
CA GLY A 82 -3.47 19.14 15.64
C GLY A 82 -2.52 20.16 16.21
N THR A 83 -1.31 19.73 16.55
CA THR A 83 -0.38 20.57 17.30
C THR A 83 1.01 20.55 16.65
N TRP A 84 1.64 21.72 16.53
CA TRP A 84 3.02 21.86 16.04
C TRP A 84 3.28 21.32 14.62
N ASN A 85 2.25 21.13 13.79
CA ASN A 85 2.46 20.68 12.42
C ASN A 85 3.00 21.82 11.53
N ILE A 86 3.89 21.48 10.60
CA ILE A 86 4.50 22.44 9.67
C ILE A 86 4.19 22.03 8.24
N VAL A 87 3.51 22.91 7.50
CA VAL A 87 3.27 22.73 6.06
C VAL A 87 3.79 23.94 5.31
N LYS A 88 4.74 23.75 4.40
CA LYS A 88 5.36 24.85 3.66
C LYS A 88 5.51 24.55 2.18
N GLY A 89 5.17 25.53 1.34
CA GLY A 89 5.48 25.53 -0.09
C GLY A 89 6.83 26.18 -0.39
N ASN A 90 7.30 26.03 -1.63
CA ASN A 90 8.55 26.63 -2.06
C ASN A 90 8.33 28.09 -2.48
N LYS A 91 8.83 29.02 -1.69
CA LYS A 91 8.71 30.48 -1.92
C LYS A 91 9.42 30.98 -3.19
N THR A 92 10.38 30.26 -3.73
CA THR A 92 11.24 30.74 -4.83
C THR A 92 10.61 30.55 -6.21
N LYS A 93 9.48 29.87 -6.35
CA LYS A 93 8.88 29.48 -7.64
C LYS A 93 7.37 29.70 -7.74
N ASP A 94 6.75 30.54 -6.91
CA ASP A 94 5.27 30.66 -6.82
C ASP A 94 4.55 29.30 -6.65
N GLN A 95 5.26 28.30 -6.17
CA GLN A 95 4.73 26.95 -5.94
C GLN A 95 4.27 26.83 -4.50
N MET A 96 2.97 26.79 -4.36
CA MET A 96 2.34 26.47 -3.07
C MET A 96 2.34 24.94 -2.88
N ALA A 97 2.54 24.47 -1.65
CA ALA A 97 2.23 23.10 -1.29
C ALA A 97 0.70 22.91 -1.29
N LYS A 98 0.17 21.93 -2.05
CA LYS A 98 -1.26 21.80 -2.32
C LYS A 98 -1.80 20.44 -1.95
N TYR A 99 -3.12 20.44 -1.60
CA TYR A 99 -3.88 19.21 -1.40
C TYR A 99 -3.34 18.31 -0.29
N ASN A 100 -2.72 18.92 0.73
CA ASN A 100 -2.17 18.19 1.87
C ASN A 100 -3.21 18.03 2.98
N ALA A 101 -3.24 16.84 3.60
CA ALA A 101 -4.02 16.55 4.79
C ALA A 101 -3.07 16.11 5.92
N VAL A 102 -2.97 16.93 6.99
CA VAL A 102 -2.03 16.70 8.08
C VAL A 102 -2.77 16.65 9.41
N PHE A 103 -2.65 15.55 10.12
CA PHE A 103 -3.36 15.30 11.37
C PHE A 103 -2.40 14.81 12.46
N GLY A 104 -2.46 15.44 13.64
CA GLY A 104 -1.71 14.98 14.80
C GLY A 104 -0.68 15.99 15.30
N ASP A 105 0.50 15.51 15.71
CA ASP A 105 1.47 16.33 16.41
C ASP A 105 2.85 16.31 15.73
N GLN A 106 3.45 17.47 15.53
CA GLN A 106 4.82 17.62 15.03
C GLN A 106 5.09 16.90 13.71
N ASN A 107 4.12 16.95 12.77
CA ASN A 107 4.29 16.43 11.44
C ASN A 107 4.71 17.52 10.46
N ASP A 108 5.57 17.18 9.49
CA ASP A 108 6.10 18.12 8.50
C ASP A 108 5.77 17.70 7.07
N VAL A 109 5.32 18.69 6.28
CA VAL A 109 5.21 18.58 4.81
C VAL A 109 5.90 19.80 4.20
N LEU A 110 7.07 19.59 3.64
CA LEU A 110 7.93 20.67 3.12
C LEU A 110 8.13 20.54 1.63
N ASN A 111 7.43 21.41 0.85
CA ASN A 111 7.49 21.49 -0.61
C ASN A 111 6.89 20.28 -1.37
N TYR A 112 5.94 19.57 -0.77
CA TYR A 112 5.27 18.42 -1.40
C TYR A 112 3.76 18.64 -1.52
N ASP A 113 3.18 18.04 -2.55
CA ASP A 113 1.76 18.10 -2.88
C ASP A 113 1.06 16.76 -2.62
N GLY A 114 -0.24 16.81 -2.30
CA GLY A 114 -1.10 15.63 -2.24
C GLY A 114 -0.81 14.65 -1.10
N CYS A 115 -0.09 15.07 -0.08
CA CYS A 115 0.33 14.19 1.02
C CYS A 115 -0.78 14.00 2.05
N LEU A 116 -0.88 12.77 2.58
CA LEU A 116 -1.60 12.46 3.81
C LEU A 116 -0.61 12.10 4.90
N VAL A 117 -0.52 12.92 5.94
CA VAL A 117 0.37 12.68 7.09
C VAL A 117 -0.44 12.63 8.37
N ALA A 118 -0.38 11.52 9.10
CA ALA A 118 -1.13 11.35 10.34
C ALA A 118 -0.34 10.65 11.44
N GLY A 119 -0.50 11.14 12.65
CA GLY A 119 0.23 10.65 13.83
C GLY A 119 1.18 11.68 14.40
N SER A 120 2.39 11.29 14.77
CA SER A 120 3.34 12.22 15.39
C SER A 120 4.74 12.06 14.84
N TRP A 121 5.44 13.19 14.67
CA TRP A 121 6.83 13.24 14.23
C TRP A 121 7.08 12.65 12.84
N ASN A 122 6.08 12.69 11.96
CA ASN A 122 6.19 12.16 10.60
C ASN A 122 6.53 13.26 9.60
N ASN A 123 7.37 12.94 8.63
CA ASN A 123 7.75 13.83 7.54
C ASN A 123 7.37 13.22 6.19
N ALA A 124 6.64 13.96 5.36
CA ALA A 124 6.51 13.63 3.96
C ALA A 124 7.80 13.97 3.20
N THR A 125 8.23 13.10 2.31
CA THR A 125 9.49 13.22 1.56
C THR A 125 9.31 13.07 0.05
N ALA A 126 8.07 12.98 -0.42
CA ALA A 126 7.68 12.94 -1.83
C ALA A 126 6.25 13.45 -2.00
N ASP A 127 5.89 13.90 -3.22
CA ASP A 127 4.51 14.20 -3.59
C ASP A 127 3.63 12.94 -3.49
N TYR A 128 2.35 13.14 -3.17
CA TYR A 128 1.33 12.09 -3.06
C TYR A 128 1.63 10.98 -2.05
N GLN A 129 2.54 11.24 -1.13
CA GLN A 129 2.93 10.27 -0.10
C GLN A 129 1.89 10.20 1.03
N THR A 130 1.64 8.97 1.49
CA THR A 130 0.92 8.71 2.74
C THR A 130 1.90 8.26 3.83
N VAL A 131 1.96 9.00 4.93
CA VAL A 131 2.80 8.67 6.10
C VAL A 131 1.92 8.63 7.34
N ILE A 132 1.92 7.51 8.04
CA ILE A 132 1.11 7.34 9.25
C ILE A 132 1.90 6.71 10.39
N GLY A 133 1.46 6.94 11.64
CA GLY A 133 2.05 6.34 12.82
C GLY A 133 2.98 7.29 13.59
N PHE A 134 4.05 6.77 14.12
CA PHE A 134 4.97 7.53 14.97
C PHE A 134 6.39 7.50 14.42
N ASN A 135 6.96 8.70 14.19
CA ASN A 135 8.36 8.90 13.81
C ASN A 135 8.83 7.96 12.71
N ALA A 136 8.09 7.98 11.57
CA ALA A 136 8.39 7.16 10.41
C ALA A 136 9.77 7.50 9.86
N LYS A 137 10.52 6.48 9.44
CA LYS A 137 11.83 6.68 8.84
C LYS A 137 11.71 7.50 7.54
N SER A 138 12.31 8.67 7.53
CA SER A 138 12.40 9.51 6.33
C SER A 138 13.38 8.90 5.36
N THR A 139 12.87 8.26 4.32
CA THR A 139 13.64 7.79 3.16
C THR A 139 13.12 8.47 1.92
N TYR A 140 13.99 9.14 1.18
CA TYR A 140 13.62 9.78 -0.07
C TYR A 140 13.33 8.77 -1.18
N LYS A 141 14.00 7.60 -1.12
CA LYS A 141 13.90 6.56 -2.13
C LYS A 141 14.06 5.16 -1.51
N SER A 142 13.46 4.16 -2.14
CA SER A 142 13.67 2.75 -1.83
C SER A 142 15.07 2.27 -2.29
N SER A 143 15.41 1.02 -1.98
CA SER A 143 16.60 0.35 -2.52
C SER A 143 16.59 0.28 -4.04
N GLU A 144 15.42 0.24 -4.65
CA GLU A 144 15.21 0.29 -6.11
C GLU A 144 15.23 1.72 -6.67
N ASN A 145 15.62 2.70 -5.84
CA ASN A 145 15.71 4.11 -6.21
C ASN A 145 14.35 4.80 -6.51
N ALA A 146 13.25 4.17 -6.16
CA ALA A 146 11.90 4.75 -6.25
C ALA A 146 11.53 5.52 -4.98
N SER A 147 10.79 6.60 -5.11
CA SER A 147 10.24 7.34 -3.98
C SER A 147 9.25 6.48 -3.19
N ILE A 148 9.13 6.71 -1.89
CA ILE A 148 8.18 6.00 -1.04
C ILE A 148 6.80 6.62 -1.20
N LEU A 149 5.81 5.80 -1.55
CA LEU A 149 4.40 6.17 -1.68
C LEU A 149 3.65 6.07 -0.35
N PHE A 150 3.89 4.97 0.39
CA PHE A 150 3.20 4.68 1.65
C PHE A 150 4.20 4.28 2.72
N ASN A 151 4.07 4.83 3.94
CA ASN A 151 5.00 4.61 5.03
C ASN A 151 4.27 4.51 6.37
N ILE A 152 4.45 3.42 7.08
CA ILE A 152 3.92 3.22 8.43
C ILE A 152 5.07 3.33 9.44
N GLY A 153 5.09 4.42 10.17
CA GLY A 153 6.06 4.68 11.23
C GLY A 153 5.76 3.86 12.49
N ASN A 154 6.80 3.24 13.02
CA ASN A 154 6.84 2.63 14.34
C ASN A 154 8.14 3.00 15.08
N GLY A 155 8.58 4.23 14.90
CA GLY A 155 9.68 4.80 15.68
C GLY A 155 9.40 4.75 17.17
N HIS A 156 10.36 5.10 17.96
CA HIS A 156 10.22 5.14 19.43
C HIS A 156 10.99 6.31 20.01
N GLU A 157 10.64 6.64 21.24
CA GLU A 157 11.36 7.59 22.07
C GLU A 157 11.92 6.84 23.29
N GLU A 158 13.20 7.00 23.55
CA GLU A 158 13.87 6.46 24.72
C GLU A 158 14.79 7.55 25.28
N ASP A 159 14.61 7.86 26.56
CA ASP A 159 15.37 8.90 27.28
C ASP A 159 15.43 10.27 26.54
N GLY A 160 14.31 10.69 25.93
CA GLY A 160 14.22 11.92 25.16
C GLY A 160 14.86 11.86 23.77
N THR A 161 15.37 10.70 23.36
CA THR A 161 15.93 10.48 22.03
C THR A 161 14.90 9.83 21.11
N LEU A 162 14.57 10.52 20.01
CA LEU A 162 13.67 10.01 18.98
C LEU A 162 14.43 9.16 17.96
N THR A 163 14.03 7.91 17.82
CA THR A 163 14.58 7.01 16.82
C THR A 163 13.55 6.75 15.72
N GLN A 164 13.90 7.10 14.48
CA GLN A 164 13.05 6.84 13.31
C GLN A 164 13.05 5.35 12.96
N ASN A 165 11.86 4.81 12.71
CA ASN A 165 11.70 3.47 12.19
C ASN A 165 10.41 3.34 11.40
N SER A 166 10.36 2.39 10.45
CA SER A 166 9.17 2.06 9.70
C SER A 166 8.87 0.58 9.77
N ALA A 167 7.64 0.24 10.13
CA ALA A 167 7.15 -1.13 10.13
C ALA A 167 6.92 -1.67 8.71
N MET A 168 6.48 -0.77 7.80
CA MET A 168 6.19 -1.12 6.42
C MET A 168 6.34 0.11 5.53
N GLN A 169 6.85 -0.10 4.32
CA GLN A 169 6.89 0.90 3.25
C GLN A 169 6.44 0.28 1.93
N VAL A 170 5.80 1.08 1.09
CA VAL A 170 5.53 0.74 -0.32
C VAL A 170 6.10 1.86 -1.18
N ASP A 171 6.88 1.54 -2.19
CA ASP A 171 7.40 2.53 -3.12
C ASP A 171 6.46 2.76 -4.33
N PHE A 172 6.75 3.78 -5.14
CA PHE A 172 5.96 4.09 -6.33
C PHE A 172 6.04 3.02 -7.43
N SER A 173 6.99 2.09 -7.34
CA SER A 173 7.08 0.91 -8.22
C SER A 173 6.21 -0.27 -7.73
N GLY A 174 5.57 -0.13 -6.57
CA GLY A 174 4.72 -1.18 -5.97
C GLY A 174 5.48 -2.21 -5.14
N ASN A 175 6.79 -2.04 -4.90
CA ASN A 175 7.54 -2.92 -4.02
C ASN A 175 7.16 -2.67 -2.56
N VAL A 176 7.01 -3.76 -1.79
CA VAL A 176 6.66 -3.74 -0.37
C VAL A 176 7.87 -4.11 0.47
N TYR A 177 8.24 -3.22 1.38
CA TYR A 177 9.32 -3.42 2.36
C TYR A 177 8.70 -3.56 3.74
N ALA A 178 8.93 -4.68 4.42
CA ALA A 178 8.41 -4.95 5.76
C ALA A 178 9.56 -5.13 6.75
N GLY A 179 9.45 -4.48 7.90
CA GLY A 179 10.39 -4.64 9.02
C GLY A 179 10.18 -5.93 9.82
N GLY A 180 9.13 -6.69 9.54
CA GLY A 180 8.77 -7.95 10.18
C GLY A 180 8.40 -9.03 9.19
N ALA A 181 8.07 -10.22 9.70
CA ALA A 181 7.64 -11.34 8.88
C ALA A 181 6.19 -11.21 8.42
N TYR A 182 5.88 -11.71 7.23
CA TYR A 182 4.50 -11.94 6.80
C TYR A 182 3.95 -13.18 7.53
N LYS A 183 2.94 -12.99 8.39
CA LYS A 183 2.29 -14.06 9.15
C LYS A 183 0.92 -14.32 8.56
N THR A 184 0.73 -15.51 8.01
CA THR A 184 -0.49 -15.94 7.35
C THR A 184 -1.01 -17.27 7.94
N ASN A 185 -2.25 -17.60 7.63
CA ASN A 185 -2.84 -18.90 8.02
C ASN A 185 -2.56 -20.01 6.99
N GLY A 186 -2.10 -19.66 5.79
CA GLY A 186 -1.65 -20.61 4.77
C GLY A 186 -0.27 -21.16 5.10
N ALA A 187 0.09 -22.31 4.52
CA ALA A 187 1.34 -23.00 4.81
C ALA A 187 2.18 -23.33 3.57
N ASP A 188 1.75 -22.88 2.39
CA ASP A 188 2.43 -23.14 1.13
C ASP A 188 2.60 -21.87 0.27
N TYR A 189 3.59 -21.88 -0.60
CA TYR A 189 3.73 -20.97 -1.72
C TYR A 189 3.10 -21.59 -2.96
N ALA A 190 2.27 -20.84 -3.66
CA ALA A 190 1.59 -21.29 -4.86
C ALA A 190 1.71 -20.27 -6.00
N GLU A 191 1.57 -20.74 -7.22
CA GLU A 191 1.45 -19.91 -8.42
C GLU A 191 0.23 -20.34 -9.25
N TYR A 192 -0.32 -19.40 -10.02
CA TYR A 192 -1.37 -19.72 -10.98
C TYR A 192 -0.79 -20.36 -12.24
N PHE A 193 -1.38 -21.51 -12.62
CA PHE A 193 -1.12 -22.21 -13.88
C PHE A 193 -2.43 -22.44 -14.63
N GLU A 194 -2.34 -22.38 -15.95
CA GLU A 194 -3.46 -22.68 -16.83
C GLU A 194 -3.63 -24.20 -17.03
N TRP A 195 -4.88 -24.68 -16.97
CA TRP A 195 -5.18 -26.07 -17.29
C TRP A 195 -5.12 -26.34 -18.78
N LEU A 196 -4.50 -27.42 -19.19
CA LEU A 196 -4.43 -27.88 -20.58
C LEU A 196 -5.84 -28.14 -21.19
N ASP A 197 -6.77 -28.65 -20.36
CA ASP A 197 -8.17 -28.88 -20.74
C ASP A 197 -9.09 -27.66 -20.50
N GLY A 198 -8.54 -26.55 -20.06
CA GLY A 198 -9.25 -25.31 -19.75
C GLY A 198 -10.25 -25.43 -18.59
N ASN A 199 -10.26 -26.55 -17.87
CA ASN A 199 -11.23 -26.87 -16.83
C ASN A 199 -12.66 -26.42 -17.16
N THR A 200 -13.12 -26.73 -18.41
CA THR A 200 -14.36 -26.18 -18.99
C THR A 200 -15.60 -26.49 -18.17
N LYS A 201 -15.57 -27.57 -17.37
CA LYS A 201 -16.66 -27.98 -16.47
C LYS A 201 -16.57 -27.38 -15.09
N ASN A 202 -15.59 -26.50 -14.84
CA ASN A 202 -15.31 -25.88 -13.53
C ASN A 202 -15.25 -26.92 -12.38
N GLN A 203 -14.47 -27.98 -12.58
CA GLN A 203 -14.31 -29.05 -11.60
C GLN A 203 -13.43 -28.55 -10.45
N ASP A 204 -13.83 -28.89 -9.22
CA ASP A 204 -12.96 -28.74 -8.05
C ASP A 204 -11.86 -29.81 -8.07
N ARG A 205 -10.61 -29.37 -8.23
CA ARG A 205 -9.43 -30.23 -8.30
C ARG A 205 -8.48 -30.00 -7.13
N VAL A 206 -8.95 -29.34 -6.07
CA VAL A 206 -8.14 -29.07 -4.88
C VAL A 206 -7.63 -30.38 -4.26
N GLY A 207 -6.36 -30.38 -3.87
CA GLY A 207 -5.69 -31.53 -3.27
C GLY A 207 -5.22 -32.60 -4.27
N LEU A 208 -5.34 -32.38 -5.58
CA LEU A 208 -4.82 -33.29 -6.58
C LEU A 208 -3.41 -32.89 -7.04
N PHE A 209 -2.55 -33.88 -7.26
CA PHE A 209 -1.24 -33.69 -7.89
C PHE A 209 -1.37 -33.31 -9.35
N VAL A 210 -0.52 -32.40 -9.78
CA VAL A 210 -0.44 -31.96 -11.19
C VAL A 210 0.96 -32.11 -11.77
N THR A 211 1.01 -32.29 -13.08
CA THR A 211 2.23 -32.31 -13.89
C THR A 211 2.13 -31.26 -14.98
N LEU A 212 3.22 -31.00 -15.69
CA LEU A 212 3.30 -30.07 -16.82
C LEU A 212 3.10 -30.77 -18.16
N ASP A 213 2.53 -30.04 -19.09
CA ASP A 213 2.56 -30.30 -20.53
C ASP A 213 2.81 -28.97 -21.25
N GLY A 214 4.05 -28.73 -21.63
CA GLY A 214 4.52 -27.39 -21.97
C GLY A 214 4.49 -26.49 -20.76
N ASP A 215 3.78 -25.36 -20.85
CA ASP A 215 3.56 -24.36 -19.80
C ASP A 215 2.22 -24.53 -19.05
N LYS A 216 1.41 -25.54 -19.44
CA LYS A 216 0.10 -25.83 -18.85
C LYS A 216 0.14 -27.04 -17.93
N ILE A 217 -0.82 -27.09 -17.02
CA ILE A 217 -0.95 -28.20 -16.09
C ILE A 217 -2.03 -29.21 -16.54
N LYS A 218 -1.81 -30.44 -16.15
CA LYS A 218 -2.81 -31.53 -16.20
C LYS A 218 -2.70 -32.37 -14.95
N LEU A 219 -3.72 -33.18 -14.63
CA LEU A 219 -3.66 -34.11 -13.52
C LEU A 219 -2.51 -35.12 -13.73
N ALA A 220 -1.73 -35.33 -12.67
CA ALA A 220 -0.59 -36.24 -12.74
C ALA A 220 -1.06 -37.70 -12.69
N ASN A 221 -0.32 -38.58 -13.38
CA ASN A 221 -0.48 -40.04 -13.31
C ASN A 221 0.76 -40.68 -12.71
N LYS A 222 0.71 -41.98 -12.50
CA LYS A 222 1.82 -42.75 -11.97
C LYS A 222 3.05 -42.62 -12.89
N GLY A 223 4.14 -42.17 -12.31
CA GLY A 223 5.43 -41.99 -12.99
C GLY A 223 5.64 -40.62 -13.65
N ASP A 224 4.63 -39.77 -13.64
CA ASP A 224 4.79 -38.40 -14.11
C ASP A 224 5.69 -37.58 -13.17
N TYR A 225 6.35 -36.58 -13.73
CA TYR A 225 6.94 -35.49 -12.95
C TYR A 225 5.84 -34.75 -12.17
N ILE A 226 6.02 -34.57 -10.89
CA ILE A 226 5.05 -33.81 -10.08
C ILE A 226 5.52 -32.36 -9.97
N LEU A 227 4.76 -31.43 -10.58
CA LEU A 227 4.97 -30.01 -10.41
C LEU A 227 4.56 -29.57 -8.99
N GLY A 228 3.38 -29.99 -8.54
CA GLY A 228 2.80 -29.56 -7.27
C GLY A 228 1.45 -30.16 -6.99
N VAL A 229 0.69 -29.51 -6.13
CA VAL A 229 -0.66 -29.87 -5.71
C VAL A 229 -1.57 -28.67 -5.84
N ILE A 230 -2.81 -28.85 -6.29
CA ILE A 230 -3.78 -27.74 -6.31
C ILE A 230 -4.07 -27.29 -4.89
N SER A 231 -3.69 -26.05 -4.56
CA SER A 231 -3.81 -25.46 -3.22
C SER A 231 -5.10 -24.66 -3.07
N ALA A 232 -5.80 -24.87 -1.97
CA ALA A 232 -6.97 -24.09 -1.59
C ALA A 232 -6.62 -22.75 -0.94
N ASN A 233 -5.65 -22.76 -0.02
CA ASN A 233 -5.34 -21.62 0.85
C ASN A 233 -3.82 -21.43 1.06
N PRO A 234 -3.10 -20.99 0.03
CA PRO A 234 -1.66 -20.73 0.12
C PRO A 234 -1.37 -19.49 0.99
N SER A 235 -0.16 -19.43 1.52
CA SER A 235 0.38 -18.25 2.23
C SER A 235 0.70 -17.10 1.29
N ILE A 236 1.28 -17.43 0.13
CA ILE A 236 1.72 -16.49 -0.90
C ILE A 236 1.29 -17.05 -2.24
N VAL A 237 0.82 -16.16 -3.09
CA VAL A 237 0.38 -16.50 -4.44
C VAL A 237 1.15 -15.68 -5.46
N GLY A 238 1.94 -16.34 -6.28
CA GLY A 238 2.62 -15.75 -7.42
C GLY A 238 1.76 -15.83 -8.70
N ASN A 239 2.16 -15.05 -9.70
CA ASN A 239 1.57 -15.09 -11.04
C ASN A 239 0.03 -14.89 -11.07
N SER A 240 -0.49 -14.05 -10.16
CA SER A 240 -1.95 -13.87 -9.98
C SER A 240 -2.58 -12.89 -10.97
N ALA A 241 -1.82 -11.88 -11.42
CA ALA A 241 -2.31 -10.79 -12.25
C ALA A 241 -3.56 -10.08 -11.65
N GLU A 242 -3.54 -9.81 -10.34
CA GLU A 242 -4.71 -9.24 -9.63
C GLU A 242 -4.95 -7.77 -9.94
N LEU A 243 -3.90 -6.99 -10.19
CA LEU A 243 -4.00 -5.54 -10.33
C LEU A 243 -4.05 -5.07 -11.77
N ASP A 244 -3.59 -5.90 -12.70
CA ASP A 244 -3.47 -5.50 -14.09
C ASP A 244 -3.43 -6.72 -15.02
N TRP A 245 -3.66 -6.49 -16.33
CA TRP A 245 -3.43 -7.50 -17.33
C TRP A 245 -2.00 -8.01 -17.25
N HIS A 246 -1.85 -9.32 -17.12
CA HIS A 246 -0.59 -9.97 -17.47
C HIS A 246 -0.30 -9.66 -18.94
N ASP A 247 0.89 -9.25 -19.29
CA ASP A 247 1.28 -8.83 -20.64
C ASP A 247 0.67 -7.50 -21.15
N LYS A 248 0.12 -6.64 -20.27
CA LYS A 248 -0.29 -5.29 -20.66
C LYS A 248 0.88 -4.45 -21.17
N TYR A 249 2.02 -4.59 -20.53
CA TYR A 249 3.23 -3.86 -20.89
C TYR A 249 4.25 -4.78 -21.53
N LYS A 250 5.05 -4.23 -22.47
CA LYS A 250 6.18 -4.94 -23.04
C LYS A 250 7.22 -5.23 -21.97
N THR A 251 7.73 -6.47 -21.98
CA THR A 251 8.83 -6.90 -21.14
C THR A 251 9.97 -7.43 -21.98
N ASP A 252 11.17 -7.43 -21.41
CA ASP A 252 12.28 -8.20 -21.98
C ASP A 252 12.09 -9.70 -21.73
N VAL A 253 13.05 -10.50 -22.20
CA VAL A 253 13.03 -11.96 -22.05
C VAL A 253 13.08 -12.44 -20.58
N TYR A 254 13.38 -11.55 -19.64
CA TYR A 254 13.43 -11.82 -18.20
C TYR A 254 12.20 -11.27 -17.45
N GLY A 255 11.22 -10.68 -18.18
CA GLY A 255 10.02 -10.10 -17.58
C GLY A 255 10.18 -8.67 -17.05
N ARG A 256 11.32 -7.98 -17.30
CA ARG A 256 11.50 -6.59 -16.88
C ARG A 256 10.79 -5.65 -17.84
N LEU A 257 10.06 -4.66 -17.29
CA LEU A 257 9.36 -3.66 -18.09
C LEU A 257 10.31 -2.90 -19.03
N ILE A 258 9.86 -2.64 -20.25
CA ILE A 258 10.54 -1.78 -21.23
C ILE A 258 9.87 -0.41 -21.20
N TYR A 259 10.68 0.64 -21.14
CA TYR A 259 10.23 2.03 -21.04
C TYR A 259 10.56 2.78 -22.33
N ASP A 260 9.75 3.80 -22.65
CA ASP A 260 10.03 4.78 -23.69
C ASP A 260 11.04 5.84 -23.22
N GLU A 261 11.39 6.78 -24.11
CA GLU A 261 12.31 7.89 -23.80
C GLU A 261 11.80 8.83 -22.68
N SER A 262 10.50 8.84 -22.44
CA SER A 262 9.85 9.62 -21.38
C SER A 262 9.67 8.83 -20.08
N HIS A 263 10.25 7.63 -19.97
CA HIS A 263 10.12 6.72 -18.83
C HIS A 263 8.68 6.22 -18.54
N ASN A 264 7.84 6.10 -19.59
CA ASN A 264 6.56 5.43 -19.48
C ASN A 264 6.70 3.97 -19.93
N PRO A 265 6.05 2.99 -19.22
CA PRO A 265 6.03 1.61 -19.67
C PRO A 265 5.38 1.49 -21.06
N ILE A 266 6.03 0.81 -21.98
CA ILE A 266 5.50 0.62 -23.35
C ILE A 266 4.38 -0.40 -23.31
N VAL A 267 3.20 -0.04 -23.81
CA VAL A 267 2.05 -0.95 -23.90
C VAL A 267 2.33 -2.04 -24.93
N SER A 268 1.98 -3.28 -24.60
CA SER A 268 2.11 -4.43 -25.50
C SER A 268 1.14 -4.33 -26.67
N GLU A 269 1.56 -4.80 -27.84
CA GLU A 269 0.71 -4.88 -29.03
C GLU A 269 -0.47 -5.86 -28.86
N ASN A 270 -0.34 -6.79 -27.95
CA ASN A 270 -1.37 -7.78 -27.63
C ASN A 270 -2.41 -7.28 -26.62
N TYR A 271 -2.19 -6.11 -26.02
CA TYR A 271 -3.13 -5.55 -25.07
C TYR A 271 -4.36 -4.99 -25.77
N ASN A 272 -5.54 -5.39 -25.29
CA ASN A 272 -6.82 -4.90 -25.80
C ASN A 272 -7.59 -4.20 -24.66
N ASP A 273 -7.63 -2.89 -24.69
CA ASP A 273 -8.29 -2.03 -23.70
C ASP A 273 -9.84 -2.08 -23.75
N THR A 274 -10.41 -2.68 -24.79
CA THR A 274 -11.86 -2.85 -24.91
C THR A 274 -12.38 -4.08 -24.16
N LEU A 275 -11.50 -4.98 -23.73
CA LEU A 275 -11.88 -6.18 -22.98
C LEU A 275 -11.86 -5.89 -21.48
N GLU A 276 -12.94 -6.29 -20.80
CA GLU A 276 -12.96 -6.30 -19.35
C GLU A 276 -11.90 -7.27 -18.83
N TYR A 277 -11.05 -6.77 -17.96
CA TYR A 277 -10.02 -7.60 -17.34
C TYR A 277 -10.61 -8.50 -16.25
N VAL A 278 -10.35 -9.80 -16.35
CA VAL A 278 -10.72 -10.79 -15.34
C VAL A 278 -9.44 -11.41 -14.76
N PRO A 279 -9.13 -11.22 -13.47
CA PRO A 279 -7.93 -11.78 -12.85
C PRO A 279 -7.95 -13.32 -12.88
N ARG A 280 -6.77 -13.93 -12.87
CA ARG A 280 -6.63 -15.41 -12.96
C ARG A 280 -7.42 -16.15 -11.89
N GLY A 281 -7.54 -15.59 -10.70
CA GLY A 281 -8.32 -16.17 -9.60
C GLY A 281 -9.83 -16.30 -9.89
N ALA A 282 -10.37 -15.49 -10.79
CA ALA A 282 -11.77 -15.52 -11.20
C ALA A 282 -12.01 -16.36 -12.48
N ARG A 283 -10.97 -16.92 -13.07
CA ARG A 283 -11.01 -17.69 -14.33
C ARG A 283 -10.88 -19.18 -14.04
N LYS A 284 -11.85 -19.98 -14.50
CA LYS A 284 -11.92 -21.44 -14.25
C LYS A 284 -10.77 -22.24 -14.85
N GLU A 285 -10.16 -21.72 -15.93
CA GLU A 285 -9.02 -22.35 -16.58
C GLU A 285 -7.71 -22.20 -15.82
N TYR A 286 -7.68 -21.45 -14.72
CA TYR A 286 -6.50 -21.33 -13.85
C TYR A 286 -6.73 -21.96 -12.49
N SER A 287 -5.68 -22.52 -11.93
CA SER A 287 -5.65 -22.95 -10.53
C SER A 287 -4.33 -22.61 -9.86
N LYS A 288 -4.39 -22.42 -8.55
CA LYS A 288 -3.19 -22.22 -7.71
C LYS A 288 -2.51 -23.56 -7.48
N VAL A 289 -1.30 -23.73 -7.95
CA VAL A 289 -0.46 -24.92 -7.71
C VAL A 289 0.50 -24.60 -6.57
N GLY A 290 0.35 -25.29 -5.44
CA GLY A 290 1.31 -25.23 -4.34
C GLY A 290 2.60 -25.93 -4.74
N LEU A 291 3.69 -25.16 -4.73
CA LEU A 291 5.01 -25.60 -5.20
C LEU A 291 5.98 -25.90 -4.05
N LEU A 292 5.71 -25.34 -2.87
CA LEU A 292 6.58 -25.48 -1.70
C LEU A 292 5.76 -25.35 -0.42
N GLY A 293 5.99 -26.22 0.57
CA GLY A 293 5.40 -26.10 1.90
C GLY A 293 4.53 -27.28 2.29
N GLN A 294 3.54 -27.04 3.19
CA GLN A 294 2.64 -28.07 3.68
C GLN A 294 1.31 -28.02 2.94
N LEU A 295 0.95 -29.11 2.28
CA LEU A 295 -0.28 -29.21 1.50
C LEU A 295 -1.14 -30.39 1.94
N VAL A 296 -2.46 -30.23 1.84
CA VAL A 296 -3.41 -31.34 1.99
C VAL A 296 -3.67 -31.92 0.61
N VAL A 297 -3.52 -33.24 0.48
CA VAL A 297 -3.73 -33.96 -0.79
C VAL A 297 -4.79 -35.05 -0.61
N GLN A 298 -5.55 -35.30 -1.68
CA GLN A 298 -6.47 -36.41 -1.77
C GLN A 298 -5.67 -37.71 -1.94
N ASP A 299 -6.03 -38.75 -1.18
CA ASP A 299 -5.30 -40.02 -1.11
C ASP A 299 -6.26 -41.19 -1.27
N ASP A 300 -5.79 -42.27 -1.87
CA ASP A 300 -6.52 -43.54 -2.07
C ASP A 300 -6.69 -44.38 -0.78
N GLY A 301 -6.32 -43.84 0.38
CA GLY A 301 -6.38 -44.51 1.66
C GLY A 301 -5.15 -45.35 2.00
N THR A 302 -4.18 -45.53 1.12
CA THR A 302 -3.02 -46.39 1.32
C THR A 302 -1.84 -45.69 2.02
N CYS A 303 -1.77 -44.36 1.97
CA CYS A 303 -0.66 -43.58 2.53
C CYS A 303 -0.63 -43.62 4.05
N LYS A 304 0.54 -43.77 4.64
CA LYS A 304 0.76 -43.82 6.12
C LYS A 304 1.59 -42.64 6.60
N ILE A 305 1.31 -42.14 7.79
CA ILE A 305 2.15 -41.15 8.48
C ILE A 305 3.57 -41.70 8.57
N ASN A 306 4.54 -40.82 8.35
CA ASN A 306 5.96 -41.12 8.24
C ASN A 306 6.37 -41.96 7.04
N GLY A 307 5.46 -42.29 6.13
CA GLY A 307 5.71 -42.89 4.83
C GLY A 307 5.90 -41.83 3.75
N TYR A 308 5.92 -42.29 2.51
CA TYR A 308 5.98 -41.46 1.30
C TYR A 308 4.78 -41.71 0.42
N CYS A 309 4.45 -40.73 -0.40
CA CYS A 309 3.43 -40.85 -1.43
C CYS A 309 3.90 -40.22 -2.74
N THR A 310 3.25 -40.64 -3.81
CA THR A 310 3.37 -40.08 -5.16
C THR A 310 1.99 -40.05 -5.81
N ALA A 311 1.85 -39.52 -7.03
CA ALA A 311 0.61 -39.60 -7.78
C ALA A 311 0.32 -41.04 -8.24
N SER A 312 -0.96 -41.42 -8.14
CA SER A 312 -1.55 -42.54 -8.87
C SER A 312 -2.25 -42.03 -10.15
N ALA A 313 -3.44 -42.55 -10.48
CA ALA A 313 -4.23 -42.02 -11.57
C ALA A 313 -4.95 -40.72 -11.17
N ASN A 314 -5.08 -39.78 -12.11
CA ASN A 314 -5.87 -38.55 -11.95
C ASN A 314 -5.46 -37.67 -10.76
N GLY A 315 -4.19 -37.62 -10.42
CA GLY A 315 -3.66 -36.74 -9.38
C GLY A 315 -3.89 -37.21 -7.95
N VAL A 316 -4.50 -38.35 -7.69
CA VAL A 316 -4.72 -38.89 -6.34
C VAL A 316 -3.43 -39.45 -5.79
N ALA A 317 -3.11 -39.17 -4.53
CA ALA A 317 -1.94 -39.72 -3.85
C ALA A 317 -2.07 -41.21 -3.58
N THR A 318 -0.98 -41.95 -3.68
CA THR A 318 -0.87 -43.37 -3.32
C THR A 318 0.43 -43.62 -2.58
N LYS A 319 0.48 -44.67 -1.76
CA LYS A 319 1.70 -45.11 -1.04
C LYS A 319 2.83 -45.37 -2.04
N SER A 320 4.03 -44.91 -1.66
CA SER A 320 5.27 -45.12 -2.39
C SER A 320 6.45 -45.31 -1.46
N ASP A 321 7.55 -45.87 -1.97
CA ASP A 321 8.81 -46.00 -1.21
C ASP A 321 9.65 -44.69 -1.29
N SER A 322 9.27 -43.78 -2.17
CA SER A 322 9.90 -42.46 -2.34
C SER A 322 8.87 -41.41 -2.75
N GLY A 323 9.28 -40.16 -2.84
CA GLY A 323 8.43 -39.02 -3.19
C GLY A 323 8.18 -38.09 -2.00
N TYR A 324 6.94 -37.73 -1.75
CA TYR A 324 6.58 -36.69 -0.76
C TYR A 324 6.29 -37.29 0.62
N ARG A 325 6.90 -36.69 1.64
CA ARG A 325 6.73 -37.16 3.03
C ARG A 325 5.33 -36.88 3.54
N VAL A 326 4.65 -37.92 4.03
CA VAL A 326 3.34 -37.82 4.69
C VAL A 326 3.56 -37.47 6.17
N ILE A 327 3.07 -36.30 6.60
CA ILE A 327 3.27 -35.80 7.96
C ILE A 327 2.03 -35.96 8.85
N LYS A 328 0.83 -36.03 8.24
CA LYS A 328 -0.42 -36.21 8.99
C LYS A 328 -1.46 -36.89 8.10
N ARG A 329 -2.33 -37.72 8.72
CA ARG A 329 -3.59 -38.18 8.15
C ARG A 329 -4.69 -37.26 8.66
N ILE A 330 -5.48 -36.67 7.79
CA ILE A 330 -6.60 -35.78 8.12
C ILE A 330 -7.87 -36.61 8.32
N ASP A 331 -8.20 -37.43 7.33
CA ASP A 331 -9.34 -38.36 7.34
C ASP A 331 -9.04 -39.58 6.46
N LYS A 332 -10.08 -40.33 6.05
CA LYS A 332 -9.93 -41.57 5.26
C LYS A 332 -9.33 -41.34 3.87
N THR A 333 -9.53 -40.15 3.31
CA THR A 333 -9.17 -39.80 1.91
C THR A 333 -8.26 -38.59 1.78
N HIS A 334 -7.79 -38.02 2.92
CA HIS A 334 -6.93 -36.86 2.89
C HIS A 334 -5.73 -37.01 3.83
N ILE A 335 -4.57 -36.66 3.33
CA ILE A 335 -3.31 -36.59 4.06
C ILE A 335 -2.68 -35.20 3.93
N LYS A 336 -1.80 -34.85 4.86
CA LYS A 336 -0.93 -33.68 4.72
C LYS A 336 0.48 -34.15 4.40
N ILE A 337 1.08 -33.50 3.40
CA ILE A 337 2.45 -33.76 2.94
C ILE A 337 3.32 -32.51 3.06
N ILE A 338 4.64 -32.72 2.93
CA ILE A 338 5.62 -31.66 2.68
C ILE A 338 6.05 -31.75 1.20
N LEU A 339 5.87 -30.65 0.49
CA LEU A 339 6.42 -30.41 -0.83
C LEU A 339 7.70 -29.57 -0.67
N LYS A 340 8.80 -30.00 -1.29
CA LYS A 340 10.11 -29.32 -1.22
C LYS A 340 10.63 -29.11 -2.63
#